data_dd916f68972c5cbcab13c6a4e0860fdc
#
_entry.id   dd916f68972c5cbcab13c6a4e0860fdc
#
_cell.length_a   1.000
_cell.length_b   1.000
_cell.length_c   1.000
_cell.angle_alpha   90.00
_cell.angle_beta   90.00
_cell.angle_gamma   90.00
#
_symmetry.space_group_name_H-M   'P 1'
#
loop_
_entity.id
_entity.type
_entity.pdbx_description
1 polymer ?
#
loop_
_entity_poly.entity_id
_entity_poly.type
_entity_poly.pdbx_seq_one_letter_code
_entity_poly.pdbx_strand_id
1 'polypeptide(L)'
;MMKLTETYTSLTQTHIKFDIYQPNVILRYKGIIQLHHGLCEHSDRYQKFAEYLSHEGFIVVVPDFPGHGTSLYHFEQGYFGSGNALDTLIEDMQRLRHIIAKRYEDLPYFMIGVDFGSLVLLKYAMTYGDYINGMIMLGTCMKIIFIIV
;
A
#
# COMPACT_ATOMS: atom_id res chain seq x y z
N MET A 1 -15.25 -4.52 13.83
CA MET A 1 -14.19 -3.86 13.02
C MET A 1 -14.40 -2.35 13.04
N MET A 2 -13.33 -1.59 13.18
CA MET A 2 -13.34 -0.13 13.11
C MET A 2 -12.59 0.29 11.82
N LYS A 3 -13.15 1.22 11.05
CA LYS A 3 -12.48 1.85 9.90
C LYS A 3 -12.10 3.28 10.28
N LEU A 4 -10.84 3.66 10.05
CA LEU A 4 -10.32 5.02 10.17
C LEU A 4 -9.85 5.47 8.79
N THR A 5 -10.17 6.69 8.40
CA THR A 5 -9.66 7.32 7.17
C THR A 5 -8.78 8.49 7.56
N GLU A 6 -7.56 8.47 7.08
CA GLU A 6 -6.54 9.48 7.37
C GLU A 6 -5.81 9.91 6.09
N THR A 7 -4.99 10.93 6.20
CA THR A 7 -4.13 11.40 5.12
C THR A 7 -2.70 11.65 5.62
N TYR A 8 -1.73 11.49 4.72
CA TYR A 8 -0.38 11.99 4.92
C TYR A 8 0.07 12.77 3.68
N THR A 9 1.08 13.60 3.81
CA THR A 9 1.62 14.36 2.68
C THR A 9 2.75 13.57 2.03
N SER A 10 2.62 13.30 0.72
CA SER A 10 3.62 12.62 -0.09
C SER A 10 4.85 13.53 -0.35
N LEU A 11 5.89 12.97 -0.94
CA LEU A 11 7.05 13.76 -1.40
C LEU A 11 6.67 14.77 -2.49
N THR A 12 5.63 14.50 -3.25
CA THR A 12 5.09 15.41 -4.28
C THR A 12 4.13 16.46 -3.74
N GLN A 13 4.02 16.59 -2.41
CA GLN A 13 3.06 17.48 -1.72
C GLN A 13 1.58 17.12 -1.93
N THR A 14 1.32 15.95 -2.50
CA THR A 14 -0.05 15.41 -2.61
C THR A 14 -0.51 14.86 -1.25
N HIS A 15 -1.75 15.13 -0.87
CA HIS A 15 -2.36 14.49 0.29
C HIS A 15 -2.83 13.10 -0.09
N ILE A 16 -2.17 12.08 0.43
CA ILE A 16 -2.48 10.68 0.19
C ILE A 16 -3.47 10.19 1.24
N LYS A 17 -4.66 9.81 0.78
CA LYS A 17 -5.69 9.17 1.61
C LYS A 17 -5.32 7.71 1.84
N PHE A 18 -5.52 7.24 3.06
CA PHE A 18 -5.45 5.83 3.39
C PHE A 18 -6.51 5.43 4.42
N ASP A 19 -7.00 4.21 4.28
CA ASP A 19 -7.92 3.61 5.23
C ASP A 19 -7.19 2.61 6.11
N ILE A 20 -7.52 2.60 7.41
CA ILE A 20 -7.07 1.60 8.38
C ILE A 20 -8.27 0.81 8.84
N TYR A 21 -8.22 -0.50 8.68
CA TYR A 21 -9.23 -1.44 9.17
C TYR A 21 -8.65 -2.19 10.37
N GLN A 22 -9.30 -2.02 11.53
CA GLN A 22 -8.88 -2.64 12.79
C GLN A 22 -9.95 -3.59 13.32
N PRO A 23 -9.57 -4.74 13.88
CA PRO A 23 -10.48 -5.56 14.71
C PRO A 23 -11.03 -4.77 15.90
N ASN A 24 -12.30 -4.92 16.23
CA ASN A 24 -12.89 -4.21 17.38
C ASN A 24 -12.36 -4.68 18.73
N VAL A 25 -12.20 -5.99 18.88
CA VAL A 25 -11.78 -6.61 20.14
C VAL A 25 -10.87 -7.76 19.82
N ILE A 26 -9.60 -7.63 20.14
CA ILE A 26 -8.60 -8.70 20.08
C ILE A 26 -7.56 -8.51 21.18
N LEU A 27 -7.17 -9.63 21.75
CA LEU A 27 -6.11 -9.65 22.75
C LEU A 27 -4.73 -9.37 22.15
N ARG A 28 -4.53 -9.74 20.86
CA ARG A 28 -3.26 -9.56 20.15
C ARG A 28 -3.49 -9.52 18.65
N TYR A 29 -2.96 -8.50 17.99
CA TYR A 29 -2.93 -8.43 16.53
C TYR A 29 -1.93 -9.45 15.95
N LYS A 30 -2.29 -10.07 14.82
CA LYS A 30 -1.41 -11.02 14.12
C LYS A 30 -0.29 -10.32 13.32
N GLY A 31 -0.53 -9.08 12.93
CA GLY A 31 0.39 -8.28 12.13
C GLY A 31 -0.33 -7.14 11.41
N ILE A 32 0.45 -6.43 10.61
CA ILE A 32 -0.01 -5.34 9.75
C ILE A 32 0.06 -5.80 8.30
N ILE A 33 -0.96 -5.46 7.50
CA ILE A 33 -0.98 -5.67 6.05
C ILE A 33 -1.20 -4.32 5.38
N GLN A 34 -0.24 -3.87 4.57
CA GLN A 34 -0.38 -2.69 3.72
C GLN A 34 -0.68 -3.16 2.29
N LEU A 35 -1.86 -2.79 1.75
CA LEU A 35 -2.36 -3.26 0.47
C LEU A 35 -2.37 -2.13 -0.56
N HIS A 36 -1.75 -2.38 -1.72
CA HIS A 36 -1.64 -1.44 -2.83
C HIS A 36 -2.44 -1.91 -4.05
N HIS A 37 -3.30 -1.04 -4.55
CA HIS A 37 -4.23 -1.29 -5.65
C HIS A 37 -3.58 -1.25 -7.04
N GLY A 38 -4.33 -1.66 -8.08
CA GLY A 38 -3.92 -1.61 -9.48
C GLY A 38 -4.01 -0.20 -10.10
N LEU A 39 -3.54 -0.07 -11.36
CA LEU A 39 -3.38 1.22 -12.05
C LEU A 39 -4.67 2.02 -12.19
N CYS A 40 -5.79 1.37 -12.50
CA CYS A 40 -7.09 2.03 -12.71
C CYS A 40 -8.06 1.80 -11.55
N GLU A 41 -7.53 1.67 -10.35
CA GLU A 41 -8.28 1.33 -9.15
C GLU A 41 -8.09 2.38 -8.04
N HIS A 42 -8.67 2.12 -6.89
CA HIS A 42 -8.53 2.92 -5.68
C HIS A 42 -8.82 2.04 -4.44
N SER A 43 -8.50 2.55 -3.28
CA SER A 43 -8.57 1.82 -2.00
C SER A 43 -9.96 1.21 -1.70
N ASP A 44 -11.05 1.89 -2.04
CA ASP A 44 -12.41 1.42 -1.70
C ASP A 44 -12.79 0.11 -2.42
N ARG A 45 -12.14 -0.22 -3.55
CA ARG A 45 -12.31 -1.50 -4.23
C ARG A 45 -11.93 -2.69 -3.33
N TYR A 46 -11.03 -2.47 -2.41
CA TYR A 46 -10.50 -3.49 -1.52
C TYR A 46 -11.16 -3.53 -0.14
N GLN A 47 -12.19 -2.71 0.08
CA GLN A 47 -12.86 -2.61 1.37
C GLN A 47 -13.27 -3.97 1.95
N LYS A 48 -14.01 -4.79 1.18
CA LYS A 48 -14.48 -6.11 1.65
C LYS A 48 -13.33 -7.07 1.99
N PHE A 49 -12.26 -7.02 1.21
CA PHE A 49 -11.09 -7.85 1.46
C PHE A 49 -10.32 -7.37 2.70
N ALA A 50 -10.18 -6.06 2.87
CA ALA A 50 -9.56 -5.47 4.06
C ALA A 50 -10.39 -5.76 5.33
N GLU A 51 -11.72 -5.69 5.24
CA GLU A 51 -12.63 -6.09 6.32
C GLU A 51 -12.44 -7.56 6.70
N TYR A 52 -12.39 -8.46 5.72
CA TYR A 52 -12.14 -9.88 5.95
C TYR A 52 -10.81 -10.11 6.68
N LEU A 53 -9.71 -9.55 6.19
CA LEU A 53 -8.40 -9.68 6.83
C LEU A 53 -8.37 -9.07 8.24
N SER A 54 -9.10 -7.97 8.44
CA SER A 54 -9.26 -7.38 9.76
C SER A 54 -10.01 -8.31 10.73
N HIS A 55 -11.07 -8.99 10.27
CA HIS A 55 -11.74 -10.01 11.06
C HIS A 55 -10.84 -11.20 11.42
N GLU A 56 -9.89 -11.51 10.53
CA GLU A 56 -8.86 -12.53 10.78
C GLU A 56 -7.77 -12.08 11.78
N GLY A 57 -7.80 -10.84 12.24
CA GLY A 57 -6.92 -10.33 13.29
C GLY A 57 -5.75 -9.48 12.81
N PHE A 58 -5.75 -9.05 11.55
CA PHE A 58 -4.75 -8.13 11.03
C PHE A 58 -5.21 -6.68 11.10
N ILE A 59 -4.27 -5.76 11.29
CA ILE A 59 -4.46 -4.35 10.96
C ILE A 59 -4.22 -4.20 9.47
N VAL A 60 -5.21 -3.71 8.72
CA VAL A 60 -5.10 -3.59 7.27
C VAL A 60 -5.09 -2.12 6.88
N VAL A 61 -4.10 -1.71 6.10
CA VAL A 61 -3.90 -0.33 5.64
C VAL A 61 -3.99 -0.30 4.13
N VAL A 62 -4.89 0.52 3.59
CA VAL A 62 -5.14 0.60 2.15
C VAL A 62 -5.02 2.06 1.70
N PRO A 63 -3.86 2.49 1.18
CA PRO A 63 -3.71 3.83 0.61
C PRO A 63 -4.25 3.90 -0.82
N ASP A 64 -4.62 5.11 -1.25
CA ASP A 64 -4.70 5.46 -2.66
C ASP A 64 -3.31 5.86 -3.16
N PHE A 65 -2.92 5.46 -4.37
CA PHE A 65 -1.74 6.03 -5.03
C PHE A 65 -1.98 7.52 -5.38
N PRO A 66 -0.93 8.35 -5.50
CA PRO A 66 -1.06 9.68 -6.07
C PRO A 66 -1.83 9.66 -7.40
N GLY A 67 -2.73 10.60 -7.60
CA GLY A 67 -3.59 10.65 -8.81
C GLY A 67 -4.74 9.65 -8.83
N HIS A 68 -4.97 8.88 -7.75
CA HIS A 68 -6.03 7.86 -7.70
C HIS A 68 -6.97 8.11 -6.52
N GLY A 69 -8.21 7.64 -6.67
CA GLY A 69 -9.24 7.80 -5.65
C GLY A 69 -9.43 9.26 -5.25
N THR A 70 -9.19 9.58 -3.99
CA THR A 70 -9.23 10.95 -3.46
C THR A 70 -7.85 11.58 -3.27
N SER A 71 -6.77 10.88 -3.64
CA SER A 71 -5.37 11.34 -3.55
C SER A 71 -4.96 12.11 -4.80
N LEU A 72 -5.71 13.15 -5.18
CA LEU A 72 -5.49 13.91 -6.40
C LEU A 72 -4.59 15.12 -6.16
N TYR A 73 -3.56 15.28 -7.01
CA TYR A 73 -2.75 16.48 -7.09
C TYR A 73 -3.39 17.44 -8.09
N HIS A 74 -3.79 18.62 -7.65
CA HIS A 74 -4.51 19.61 -8.48
C HIS A 74 -5.70 19.02 -9.27
N PHE A 75 -6.36 17.99 -8.71
CA PHE A 75 -7.48 17.26 -9.35
C PHE A 75 -7.11 16.46 -10.62
N GLU A 76 -5.82 16.23 -10.88
CA GLU A 76 -5.36 15.42 -12.01
C GLU A 76 -5.41 13.93 -11.68
N GLN A 77 -6.21 13.19 -12.45
CA GLN A 77 -6.29 11.74 -12.34
C GLN A 77 -5.11 11.06 -13.06
N GLY A 78 -4.57 10.01 -12.42
CA GLY A 78 -3.48 9.21 -12.99
C GLY A 78 -2.10 9.91 -12.98
N TYR A 79 -1.98 11.08 -12.37
CA TYR A 79 -0.72 11.79 -12.26
C TYR A 79 0.03 11.42 -10.99
N PHE A 80 1.22 10.85 -11.14
CA PHE A 80 2.06 10.39 -10.02
C PHE A 80 3.06 11.44 -9.52
N GLY A 81 3.06 12.63 -10.08
CA GLY A 81 4.05 13.68 -9.77
C GLY A 81 5.11 13.84 -10.87
N SER A 82 5.92 14.90 -10.75
CA SER A 82 7.06 15.15 -11.64
C SER A 82 8.28 14.29 -11.23
N GLY A 83 9.08 13.86 -12.21
CA GLY A 83 10.29 13.09 -11.97
C GLY A 83 10.11 11.58 -12.17
N ASN A 84 10.87 10.79 -11.43
CA ASN A 84 10.75 9.33 -11.47
C ASN A 84 9.56 8.88 -10.60
N ALA A 85 8.43 8.66 -11.25
CA ALA A 85 7.19 8.25 -10.56
C ALA A 85 7.38 7.00 -9.69
N LEU A 86 8.13 6.00 -10.19
CA LEU A 86 8.31 4.75 -9.45
C LEU A 86 9.10 4.94 -8.15
N ASP A 87 10.15 5.75 -8.18
CA ASP A 87 10.93 6.07 -6.97
C ASP A 87 10.09 6.86 -5.97
N THR A 88 9.28 7.81 -6.45
CA THR A 88 8.33 8.54 -5.58
C THR A 88 7.33 7.59 -4.90
N LEU A 89 6.77 6.64 -5.66
CA LEU A 89 5.80 5.70 -5.12
C LEU A 89 6.38 4.80 -4.03
N ILE A 90 7.60 4.28 -4.21
CA ILE A 90 8.21 3.43 -3.17
C ILE A 90 8.60 4.23 -1.93
N GLU A 91 8.99 5.49 -2.07
CA GLU A 91 9.23 6.38 -0.93
C GLU A 91 7.94 6.68 -0.16
N ASP A 92 6.83 6.91 -0.87
CA ASP A 92 5.51 7.10 -0.25
C ASP A 92 5.04 5.84 0.47
N MET A 93 5.27 4.64 -0.12
CA MET A 93 5.00 3.37 0.55
C MET A 93 5.80 3.23 1.84
N GLN A 94 7.09 3.57 1.82
CA GLN A 94 7.97 3.50 2.99
C GLN A 94 7.56 4.53 4.05
N ARG A 95 7.17 5.73 3.65
CA ARG A 95 6.67 6.75 4.57
C ARG A 95 5.42 6.27 5.31
N LEU A 96 4.43 5.74 4.56
CA LEU A 96 3.23 5.18 5.19
C LEU A 96 3.57 4.01 6.11
N ARG A 97 4.42 3.09 5.65
CA ARG A 97 4.92 1.98 6.47
C ARG A 97 5.51 2.48 7.78
N HIS A 98 6.33 3.53 7.74
CA HIS A 98 6.95 4.11 8.94
C HIS A 98 5.90 4.69 9.91
N ILE A 99 4.92 5.43 9.38
CA ILE A 99 3.81 6.00 10.17
C ILE A 99 3.04 4.89 10.90
N ILE A 100 2.70 3.84 10.18
CA ILE A 100 1.89 2.73 10.70
C ILE A 100 2.69 1.87 11.68
N ALA A 101 3.94 1.52 11.35
CA ALA A 101 4.78 0.71 12.23
C ALA A 101 5.11 1.41 13.56
N LYS A 102 5.21 2.73 13.56
CA LYS A 102 5.36 3.54 14.79
C LYS A 102 4.08 3.55 15.65
N ARG A 103 2.91 3.45 15.02
CA ARG A 103 1.62 3.41 15.74
C ARG A 103 1.34 2.03 16.35
N TYR A 104 1.80 0.96 15.68
CA TYR A 104 1.58 -0.42 16.05
C TYR A 104 2.91 -1.16 16.16
N GLU A 105 3.62 -0.84 17.24
CA GLU A 105 4.98 -1.35 17.49
C GLU A 105 4.99 -2.88 17.65
N ASP A 106 6.15 -3.50 17.36
CA ASP A 106 6.43 -4.93 17.54
C ASP A 106 5.51 -5.90 16.77
N LEU A 107 4.81 -5.43 15.74
CA LEU A 107 4.01 -6.28 14.87
C LEU A 107 4.75 -6.63 13.57
N PRO A 108 4.64 -7.88 13.10
CA PRO A 108 5.15 -8.23 11.78
C PRO A 108 4.40 -7.44 10.69
N TYR A 109 5.15 -6.96 9.69
CA TYR A 109 4.65 -6.09 8.63
C TYR A 109 4.68 -6.82 7.29
N PHE A 110 3.52 -6.92 6.65
CA PHE A 110 3.35 -7.55 5.35
C PHE A 110 2.83 -6.54 4.33
N MET A 111 3.12 -6.79 3.05
CA MET A 111 2.58 -5.98 1.97
C MET A 111 1.90 -6.85 0.92
N ILE A 112 0.80 -6.33 0.35
CA ILE A 112 0.10 -6.94 -0.78
C ILE A 112 0.06 -5.91 -1.91
N GLY A 113 0.50 -6.31 -3.09
CA GLY A 113 0.38 -5.50 -4.30
C GLY A 113 -0.47 -6.22 -5.34
N VAL A 114 -1.38 -5.49 -5.98
CA VAL A 114 -2.25 -6.01 -7.03
C VAL A 114 -1.95 -5.28 -8.34
N ASP A 115 -1.81 -6.01 -9.45
CA ASP A 115 -1.55 -5.47 -10.79
C ASP A 115 -0.37 -4.47 -10.77
N PHE A 116 -0.59 -3.19 -11.08
CA PHE A 116 0.43 -2.13 -10.99
C PHE A 116 1.02 -2.03 -9.56
N GLY A 117 0.20 -2.14 -8.53
CA GLY A 117 0.67 -2.17 -7.14
C GLY A 117 1.68 -3.28 -6.86
N SER A 118 1.59 -4.41 -7.58
CA SER A 118 2.56 -5.50 -7.46
C SER A 118 3.91 -5.16 -8.11
N LEU A 119 3.94 -4.38 -9.19
CA LEU A 119 5.18 -3.89 -9.81
C LEU A 119 5.88 -2.88 -8.90
N VAL A 120 5.12 -1.96 -8.32
CA VAL A 120 5.66 -1.00 -7.35
C VAL A 120 6.20 -1.73 -6.11
N LEU A 121 5.47 -2.74 -5.61
CA LEU A 121 5.90 -3.56 -4.48
C LEU A 121 7.18 -4.35 -4.78
N LEU A 122 7.35 -4.86 -5.99
CA LEU A 122 8.60 -5.52 -6.39
C LEU A 122 9.78 -4.55 -6.31
N LYS A 123 9.64 -3.35 -6.84
CA LYS A 123 10.68 -2.31 -6.74
C LYS A 123 10.93 -1.90 -5.29
N TYR A 124 9.86 -1.76 -4.50
CA TYR A 124 9.95 -1.49 -3.06
C TYR A 124 10.78 -2.56 -2.35
N ALA A 125 10.51 -3.83 -2.59
CA ALA A 125 11.21 -4.93 -1.96
C ALA A 125 12.71 -4.97 -2.31
N MET A 126 13.09 -4.56 -3.51
CA MET A 126 14.51 -4.43 -3.92
C MET A 126 15.25 -3.31 -3.17
N THR A 127 14.53 -2.31 -2.65
CA THR A 127 15.11 -1.15 -1.97
C THR A 127 14.93 -1.23 -0.46
N TYR A 128 13.77 -1.65 0.00
CA TYR A 128 13.31 -1.62 1.39
C TYR A 128 12.84 -2.98 1.92
N GLY A 129 13.23 -4.09 1.29
CA GLY A 129 12.78 -5.44 1.65
C GLY A 129 13.03 -5.83 3.10
N ASP A 130 14.11 -5.32 3.70
CA ASP A 130 14.45 -5.59 5.10
C ASP A 130 13.44 -5.03 6.12
N TYR A 131 12.56 -4.13 5.69
CA TYR A 131 11.53 -3.53 6.54
C TYR A 131 10.21 -4.29 6.56
N ILE A 132 10.08 -5.38 5.80
CA ILE A 132 8.87 -6.20 5.73
C ILE A 132 9.17 -7.67 6.02
N ASN A 133 8.20 -8.35 6.63
CA ASN A 133 8.30 -9.78 6.96
C ASN A 133 7.83 -10.69 5.82
N GLY A 134 7.17 -10.13 4.81
CA GLY A 134 6.74 -10.86 3.63
C GLY A 134 5.87 -10.02 2.71
N MET A 135 5.72 -10.49 1.47
CA MET A 135 4.88 -9.83 0.47
C MET A 135 4.10 -10.83 -0.37
N ILE A 136 2.96 -10.37 -0.88
CA ILE A 136 2.13 -11.09 -1.84
C ILE A 136 1.95 -10.19 -3.07
N MET A 137 2.24 -10.73 -4.24
CA MET A 137 2.05 -10.05 -5.53
C MET A 137 0.98 -10.77 -6.34
N LEU A 138 -0.08 -10.06 -6.71
CA LEU A 138 -1.21 -10.59 -7.44
C LEU A 138 -1.29 -9.93 -8.83
N GLY A 139 -1.35 -10.75 -9.89
CA GLY A 139 -1.50 -10.24 -11.25
C GLY A 139 -0.30 -9.43 -11.75
N THR A 140 0.91 -9.74 -11.30
CA THR A 140 2.13 -9.05 -11.72
C THR A 140 2.39 -9.28 -13.20
N CYS A 141 2.34 -8.22 -14.01
CA CYS A 141 2.66 -8.26 -15.43
C CYS A 141 4.18 -8.24 -15.60
N MET A 142 4.84 -9.38 -15.50
CA MET A 142 6.26 -9.52 -15.84
C MET A 142 6.40 -10.05 -17.27
N LYS A 143 6.96 -9.26 -18.16
CA LYS A 143 7.41 -9.76 -19.45
C LYS A 143 8.71 -10.53 -19.23
N ILE A 144 8.61 -11.86 -19.15
CA ILE A 144 9.79 -12.71 -19.14
C ILE A 144 10.38 -12.68 -20.56
N ILE A 145 11.45 -11.93 -20.76
CA ILE A 145 12.25 -12.01 -21.99
C ILE A 145 13.18 -13.19 -21.80
N PHE A 146 12.85 -14.33 -22.40
CA PHE A 146 13.82 -15.41 -22.57
C PHE A 146 14.83 -14.95 -23.64
N ILE A 147 16.03 -14.55 -23.23
CA ILE A 147 17.16 -14.47 -24.14
C ILE A 147 17.69 -15.90 -24.23
N ILE A 148 17.34 -16.57 -25.31
CA ILE A 148 18.01 -17.84 -25.70
C ILE A 148 19.33 -17.39 -26.32
N VAL A 149 20.44 -17.65 -25.63
CA VAL A 149 21.81 -17.53 -26.15
C VAL A 149 22.20 -18.86 -26.77
#